data_b5e635d6b6080d24583f95d4b54c8ca1
#
_entry.id   b5e635d6b6080d24583f95d4b54c8ca1
#
_cell.length_a   1.000
_cell.length_b   1.000
_cell.length_c   1.000
_cell.angle_alpha   90.00
_cell.angle_beta   90.00
_cell.angle_gamma   90.00
#
_symmetry.space_group_name_H-M   'P 1'
#
loop_
_entity.id
_entity.type
_entity.pdbx_description
1 polymer ?
#
loop_
_entity_poly.entity_id
_entity_poly.type
_entity_poly.pdbx_seq_one_letter_code
_entity_poly.pdbx_strand_id
1 'polypeptide(L)' 'MKRHVQFRSSKEKAYKLIKEAIIARTFAPGQFLSENELSRNLGVSRTPIREALQTLEVEGFVRLIPR' A
#
# COMPACT_ATOMS: atom_id res chain seq x y z
N MET A 1 -13.89 11.39 20.61
CA MET A 1 -14.56 11.61 19.33
C MET A 1 -13.95 10.73 18.25
N LYS A 2 -14.78 9.98 17.55
CA LYS A 2 -14.29 9.15 16.46
C LYS A 2 -14.18 9.96 15.19
N ARG A 3 -13.07 9.83 14.51
CA ARG A 3 -12.87 10.48 13.23
C ARG A 3 -13.02 9.42 12.13
N HIS A 4 -13.90 9.70 11.18
CA HIS A 4 -14.03 8.84 10.02
C HIS A 4 -13.05 9.27 8.95
N VAL A 5 -12.26 8.33 8.47
CA VAL A 5 -11.37 8.56 7.35
C VAL A 5 -12.05 7.98 6.13
N GLN A 6 -12.34 8.83 5.15
CA GLN A 6 -12.92 8.39 3.90
C GLN A 6 -11.90 8.51 2.79
N PHE A 7 -11.84 7.49 1.97
CA PHE A 7 -10.97 7.45 0.80
C PHE A 7 -11.83 7.58 -0.45
N ARG A 8 -11.32 8.32 -1.44
CA ARG A 8 -12.02 8.52 -2.70
C ARG A 8 -12.10 7.26 -3.54
N SER A 9 -11.12 6.37 -3.37
CA SER A 9 -11.04 5.16 -4.16
C SER A 9 -10.27 4.10 -3.39
N SER A 10 -10.38 2.86 -3.85
CA SER A 10 -9.59 1.76 -3.29
C SER A 10 -8.09 1.97 -3.52
N LYS A 11 -7.72 2.58 -4.65
CA LYS A 11 -6.32 2.92 -4.92
C LYS A 11 -5.80 3.93 -3.90
N GLU A 12 -6.58 4.97 -3.61
CA GLU A 12 -6.18 5.97 -2.62
C GLU A 12 -6.04 5.34 -1.24
N LYS A 13 -6.99 4.49 -0.86
CA LYS A 13 -6.92 3.76 0.41
C LYS A 13 -5.65 2.94 0.49
N ALA A 14 -5.38 2.14 -0.53
CA ALA A 14 -4.19 1.29 -0.58
C ALA A 14 -2.92 2.15 -0.51
N TYR A 15 -2.87 3.20 -1.30
CA TYR A 15 -1.71 4.10 -1.34
C TYR A 15 -1.40 4.67 0.04
N LYS A 16 -2.40 5.26 0.68
CA LYS A 16 -2.19 5.92 1.97
C LYS A 16 -1.82 4.93 3.07
N LEU A 17 -2.52 3.79 3.13
CA LEU A 17 -2.25 2.82 4.19
C LEU A 17 -0.88 2.17 4.03
N ILE A 18 -0.49 1.85 2.80
CA ILE A 18 0.83 1.26 2.56
C ILE A 18 1.92 2.28 2.85
N LYS A 19 1.75 3.52 2.38
CA LYS A 19 2.74 4.58 2.61
C LYS A 19 2.93 4.84 4.09
N GLU A 20 1.84 4.93 4.85
CA GLU A 20 1.92 5.14 6.30
C GLU A 20 2.65 4.00 7.00
N ALA A 21 2.38 2.76 6.57
CA ALA A 21 3.04 1.59 7.15
C ALA A 21 4.55 1.60 6.87
N ILE A 22 4.94 2.06 5.67
CA ILE A 22 6.37 2.19 5.33
C ILE A 22 7.03 3.26 6.19
N ILE A 23 6.41 4.42 6.32
CA ILE A 23 6.95 5.53 7.09
C ILE A 23 7.03 5.17 8.56
N ALA A 24 6.02 4.50 9.09
CA ALA A 24 5.98 4.07 10.49
C ALA A 24 6.86 2.85 10.77
N ARG A 25 7.51 2.31 9.72
CA ARG A 25 8.36 1.13 9.82
C ARG A 25 7.63 -0.12 10.32
N THR A 26 6.34 -0.18 10.05
CA THR A 26 5.56 -1.41 10.23
C THR A 26 6.10 -2.50 9.32
N PHE A 27 6.53 -2.11 8.12
CA PHE A 27 7.31 -2.98 7.25
C PHE A 27 8.79 -2.69 7.45
N ALA A 28 9.61 -3.73 7.61
CA ALA A 28 11.05 -3.57 7.75
C ALA A 28 11.65 -3.07 6.44
N PRO A 29 12.72 -2.26 6.48
CA PRO A 29 13.42 -1.87 5.27
C PRO A 29 13.87 -3.10 4.48
N GLY A 30 13.59 -3.12 3.18
CA GLY A 30 13.93 -4.25 2.31
C GLY A 30 12.99 -5.42 2.41
N GLN A 31 11.94 -5.33 3.23
CA GLN A 31 10.97 -6.40 3.37
C GLN A 31 10.21 -6.61 2.07
N PHE A 32 10.00 -7.87 1.70
CA PHE A 32 9.20 -8.22 0.54
C PHE A 32 7.72 -8.05 0.86
N LEU A 33 7.00 -7.29 0.03
CA LEU A 33 5.57 -7.07 0.20
C LEU A 33 4.81 -7.86 -0.85
N SER A 34 3.86 -8.68 -0.41
CA SER A 34 3.03 -9.49 -1.29
C SER A 34 1.72 -8.75 -1.59
N GLU A 35 1.37 -8.66 -2.88
CA GLU A 35 0.08 -8.09 -3.27
C GLU A 35 -1.08 -8.85 -2.63
N ASN A 36 -0.97 -10.16 -2.53
CA ASN A 36 -2.02 -10.99 -1.94
C ASN A 36 -2.21 -10.69 -0.46
N GLU A 37 -1.11 -10.58 0.27
CA GLU A 37 -1.19 -10.27 1.70
C GLU A 37 -1.70 -8.86 1.93
N LEU A 38 -1.23 -7.89 1.16
CA LEU A 38 -1.73 -6.51 1.26
C LEU A 38 -3.21 -6.44 0.95
N SER A 39 -3.66 -7.15 -0.07
CA SER A 39 -5.07 -7.22 -0.42
C SER A 39 -5.91 -7.73 0.74
N ARG A 40 -5.48 -8.82 1.37
CA ARG A 40 -6.21 -9.39 2.51
C ARG A 40 -6.19 -8.45 3.71
N ASN A 41 -5.04 -7.89 4.01
CA ASN A 41 -4.89 -7.06 5.21
C ASN A 41 -5.63 -5.74 5.10
N LEU A 42 -5.68 -5.17 3.91
CA LEU A 42 -6.32 -3.87 3.71
C LEU A 42 -7.77 -3.97 3.25
N GLY A 43 -8.22 -5.17 2.90
CA GLY A 43 -9.59 -5.34 2.41
C GLY A 43 -9.81 -4.67 1.05
N VAL A 44 -8.79 -4.66 0.21
CA VAL A 44 -8.80 -4.01 -1.10
C VAL A 44 -8.36 -5.04 -2.13
N SER A 45 -9.01 -5.06 -3.30
CA SER A 45 -8.64 -6.01 -4.34
C SER A 45 -7.23 -5.74 -4.89
N ARG A 46 -6.68 -6.71 -5.62
CA ARG A 46 -5.27 -6.64 -6.04
C ARG A 46 -4.97 -5.54 -7.04
N THR A 47 -5.91 -5.25 -7.94
CA THR A 47 -5.66 -4.22 -8.95
C THR A 47 -5.35 -2.85 -8.35
N PRO A 48 -6.18 -2.30 -7.44
CA PRO A 48 -5.82 -1.03 -6.80
C PRO A 48 -4.57 -1.13 -5.93
N ILE A 49 -4.27 -2.29 -5.34
CA ILE A 49 -3.02 -2.51 -4.61
C ILE A 49 -1.83 -2.34 -5.57
N ARG A 50 -1.89 -3.00 -6.72
CA ARG A 50 -0.82 -2.91 -7.72
C ARG A 50 -0.62 -1.49 -8.21
N GLU A 51 -1.71 -0.78 -8.48
CA GLU A 51 -1.64 0.61 -8.93
C GLU A 51 -1.01 1.51 -7.87
N ALA A 52 -1.39 1.30 -6.60
CA ALA A 52 -0.80 2.06 -5.50
C ALA A 52 0.70 1.79 -5.38
N LEU A 53 1.10 0.52 -5.51
CA LEU A 53 2.52 0.16 -5.44
C LEU A 53 3.31 0.77 -6.59
N GLN A 54 2.73 0.84 -7.79
CA GLN A 54 3.39 1.49 -8.92
C GLN A 54 3.64 2.98 -8.64
N THR A 55 2.68 3.66 -8.05
CA THR A 55 2.84 5.06 -7.66
C THR A 55 3.92 5.20 -6.59
N LEU A 56 3.91 4.32 -5.59
CA LEU A 56 4.91 4.34 -4.53
C LEU A 56 6.32 4.03 -5.05
N GLU A 57 6.42 3.21 -6.10
CA GLU A 57 7.71 2.95 -6.71
C GLU A 57 8.25 4.21 -7.40
N VAL A 58 7.39 4.91 -8.14
CA VAL A 58 7.79 6.18 -8.77
C VAL A 58 8.26 7.17 -7.72
N GLU A 59 7.63 7.18 -6.56
CA GLU A 59 7.99 8.07 -5.47
C GLU A 59 9.20 7.59 -4.65
N GLY A 60 9.70 6.41 -4.94
CA GLY A 60 10.90 5.88 -4.29
C GLY A 60 10.66 5.16 -2.98
N PHE A 61 9.40 4.87 -2.63
CA PHE A 61 9.09 4.17 -1.38
C PHE A 61 9.24 2.66 -1.48
N VAL A 62 9.05 2.09 -2.65
CA VAL A 62 9.14 0.65 -2.86
C VAL A 62 9.84 0.38 -4.18
N ARG A 63 10.26 -0.87 -4.37
CA ARG A 63 10.77 -1.36 -5.64
C ARG A 63 9.94 -2.57 -6.04
N LEU A 64 9.40 -2.51 -7.26
CA LEU A 64 8.68 -3.66 -7.81
C LEU A 64 9.69 -4.61 -8.43
N ILE A 65 9.58 -5.89 -8.06
CA ILE A 65 10.48 -6.92 -8.57
C ILE A 65 9.73 -7.68 -9.65
N PRO A 66 10.18 -7.64 -10.89
CA PRO A 66 9.53 -8.39 -11.96
C PRO A 66 9.74 -9.89 -11.76
N ARG A 67 8.77 -10.66 -12.21
CA ARG A 67 8.85 -12.12 -12.20
C ARG A 67 9.18 -12.64 -13.58
#